data_c219f73efadc28f6d2b7090755f9bebb
#
_entry.id   c219f73efadc28f6d2b7090755f9bebb
#
_cell.length_a   1.000
_cell.length_b   1.000
_cell.length_c   1.000
_cell.angle_alpha   90.00
_cell.angle_beta   90.00
_cell.angle_gamma   90.00
#
_symmetry.space_group_name_H-M   'P 1'
#
loop_
_entity.id
_entity.type
_entity.pdbx_description
1 polymer ?
#
loop_
_entity_poly.entity_id
_entity_poly.type
_entity_poly.pdbx_seq_one_letter_code
_entity_poly.pdbx_strand_id
1 'polypeptide(L)'
;MNEYDIIMISQIKPERNKQMNEKILSNKKNGMLVLVLTILLMLFSVVLMVIGASQGTDDAPAPIFWVGLIILLVGWIPLPGLKVLKPQEALVLTLFGKYIGTLKGDGFYWVNPFCTAFNPAAKTKLNQSGDVSTTHMLSINENGTTANASVTIESNKISLKIMTLNNSRQKINDCLGNPIEIGIAVIWRVVDTAKAVFNVDNYKEFLSLQCDSALRNVVRIYPYDVAPGVDTTGDGIADEGSLRGSSEVVAARIRDEIQSRVNEAGIEIIEARITYLAYAPEIAAVMLQRQQASAIIDARRMIVDGAVGMVEMALERLSEKDTVHLDEERKAAMVSNLLVVLCGNKDAQPVVNSGSLY
;
A
#
# COMPACT_ATOMS: atom_id res chain seq x y z
N MET A 1 14.47 -18.98 42.53
CA MET A 1 14.50 -17.70 41.80
C MET A 1 14.43 -16.65 42.90
N ASN A 2 15.58 -16.00 43.17
CA ASN A 2 15.73 -15.14 44.34
C ASN A 2 15.10 -13.78 44.13
N GLU A 3 14.58 -13.18 45.17
CA GLU A 3 13.93 -11.85 45.22
C GLU A 3 14.79 -10.74 44.58
N TYR A 4 16.12 -10.94 44.52
CA TYR A 4 17.10 -10.05 43.87
C TYR A 4 17.01 -10.07 42.31
N ASP A 5 16.56 -11.18 41.70
CA ASP A 5 16.39 -11.29 40.26
C ASP A 5 15.15 -10.53 39.77
N ILE A 6 14.11 -10.45 40.62
CA ILE A 6 12.89 -9.70 40.29
C ILE A 6 13.10 -8.19 40.37
N ILE A 7 13.96 -7.73 41.29
CA ILE A 7 14.28 -6.30 41.45
C ILE A 7 15.19 -5.80 40.32
N MET A 8 16.10 -6.64 39.81
CA MET A 8 16.94 -6.27 38.65
C MET A 8 16.13 -6.16 37.34
N ILE A 9 15.11 -6.97 37.14
CA ILE A 9 14.23 -6.93 35.97
C ILE A 9 13.32 -5.69 36.00
N SER A 10 12.92 -5.22 37.18
CA SER A 10 12.07 -4.02 37.33
C SER A 10 12.81 -2.70 37.13
N GLN A 11 14.15 -2.70 37.14
CA GLN A 11 14.97 -1.51 36.92
C GLN A 11 15.39 -1.30 35.45
N ILE A 12 15.12 -2.27 34.57
CA ILE A 12 15.26 -2.04 33.12
C ILE A 12 14.04 -1.24 32.67
N LYS A 13 14.05 0.06 33.01
CA LYS A 13 13.22 1.04 32.29
C LYS A 13 13.58 0.88 30.82
N PRO A 14 12.62 0.52 29.92
CA PRO A 14 12.91 0.56 28.50
C PRO A 14 13.30 2.02 28.23
N GLU A 15 14.53 2.26 27.82
CA GLU A 15 14.90 3.56 27.26
C GLU A 15 13.85 3.84 26.22
N ARG A 16 12.94 4.79 26.53
CA ARG A 16 11.87 5.23 25.66
C ARG A 16 12.59 5.68 24.39
N ASN A 17 12.52 4.86 23.35
CA ASN A 17 13.13 5.08 22.04
C ASN A 17 12.94 6.56 21.71
N LYS A 18 14.06 7.32 21.72
CA LYS A 18 14.04 8.75 21.46
C LYS A 18 13.60 8.89 20.01
N GLN A 19 12.28 9.08 19.83
CA GLN A 19 11.69 9.20 18.49
C GLN A 19 12.52 10.21 17.73
N MET A 20 13.13 9.75 16.64
CA MET A 20 14.00 10.56 15.80
C MET A 20 13.10 11.54 15.03
N ASN A 21 13.05 12.78 15.48
CA ASN A 21 12.33 13.82 14.77
C ASN A 21 13.11 14.27 13.54
N GLU A 22 12.44 14.40 12.41
CA GLU A 22 13.05 14.83 11.17
C GLU A 22 13.54 16.28 11.29
N LYS A 23 14.82 16.49 10.99
CA LYS A 23 15.44 17.81 10.89
C LYS A 23 15.64 18.15 9.42
N ILE A 24 14.78 19.00 8.87
CA ILE A 24 14.93 19.47 7.49
C ILE A 24 16.06 20.50 7.46
N LEU A 25 17.08 20.23 6.64
CA LEU A 25 18.16 21.15 6.41
C LEU A 25 17.71 22.22 5.41
N SER A 26 17.50 23.45 5.92
CA SER A 26 17.23 24.65 5.10
C SER A 26 18.54 25.18 4.50
N ASN A 27 19.28 24.34 3.78
CA ASN A 27 20.49 24.80 3.10
C ASN A 27 20.12 25.63 1.88
N LYS A 28 20.78 26.82 1.77
CA LYS A 28 20.72 27.60 0.54
C LYS A 28 21.25 26.76 -0.62
N LYS A 29 20.65 26.88 -1.80
CA LYS A 29 21.07 26.18 -3.04
C LYS A 29 22.41 26.73 -3.55
N ASN A 30 23.46 26.60 -2.77
CA ASN A 30 24.78 27.20 -3.01
C ASN A 30 25.73 26.27 -3.78
N GLY A 31 25.27 25.09 -4.23
CA GLY A 31 26.14 24.12 -4.91
C GLY A 31 26.82 24.69 -6.16
N MET A 32 26.12 25.52 -6.93
CA MET A 32 26.70 26.13 -8.13
C MET A 32 27.80 27.13 -7.80
N LEU A 33 27.59 27.95 -6.77
CA LEU A 33 28.59 28.91 -6.30
C LEU A 33 29.85 28.20 -5.81
N VAL A 34 29.71 27.15 -4.99
CA VAL A 34 30.86 26.37 -4.50
C VAL A 34 31.60 25.68 -5.64
N LEU A 35 30.86 25.11 -6.63
CA LEU A 35 31.46 24.49 -7.79
C LEU A 35 32.30 25.49 -8.60
N VAL A 36 31.76 26.67 -8.90
CA VAL A 36 32.48 27.72 -9.64
C VAL A 36 33.71 28.17 -8.85
N LEU A 37 33.59 28.39 -7.54
CA LEU A 37 34.69 28.81 -6.68
C LEU A 37 35.77 27.74 -6.62
N THR A 38 35.44 26.46 -6.53
CA THR A 38 36.42 25.37 -6.54
C THR A 38 37.13 25.25 -7.87
N ILE A 39 36.45 25.42 -8.99
CA ILE A 39 37.11 25.43 -10.32
C ILE A 39 38.06 26.62 -10.45
N LEU A 40 37.64 27.81 -10.03
CA LEU A 40 38.50 29.00 -10.06
C LEU A 40 39.75 28.81 -9.17
N LEU A 41 39.58 28.22 -7.98
CA LEU A 41 40.68 27.91 -7.10
C LEU A 41 41.67 26.92 -7.71
N MET A 42 41.14 25.87 -8.39
CA MET A 42 41.99 24.91 -9.11
C MET A 42 42.77 25.57 -10.27
N LEU A 43 42.10 26.39 -11.07
CA LEU A 43 42.73 27.12 -12.14
C LEU A 43 43.85 28.05 -11.59
N PHE A 44 43.54 28.77 -10.51
CA PHE A 44 44.52 29.63 -9.84
C PHE A 44 45.71 28.83 -9.30
N SER A 45 45.51 27.63 -8.76
CA SER A 45 46.60 26.77 -8.27
C SER A 45 47.53 26.32 -9.42
N VAL A 46 46.96 26.01 -10.61
CA VAL A 46 47.78 25.67 -11.79
C VAL A 46 48.61 26.85 -12.24
N VAL A 47 48.05 28.07 -12.25
CA VAL A 47 48.83 29.30 -12.59
C VAL A 47 49.96 29.51 -11.60
N LEU A 48 49.75 29.33 -10.31
CA LEU A 48 50.81 29.42 -9.30
C LEU A 48 51.90 28.38 -9.52
N MET A 49 51.53 27.14 -9.93
CA MET A 49 52.52 26.11 -10.25
C MET A 49 53.36 26.49 -11.47
N VAL A 50 52.75 27.02 -12.52
CA VAL A 50 53.48 27.47 -13.72
C VAL A 50 54.46 28.62 -13.40
N ILE A 51 54.01 29.62 -12.63
CA ILE A 51 54.85 30.73 -12.17
C ILE A 51 55.98 30.23 -11.32
N GLY A 52 55.73 29.32 -10.35
CA GLY A 52 56.73 28.75 -9.47
C GLY A 52 57.75 27.89 -10.20
N ALA A 53 57.32 27.21 -11.27
CA ALA A 53 58.27 26.47 -12.15
C ALA A 53 59.16 27.41 -12.98
N SER A 54 58.60 28.55 -13.47
CA SER A 54 59.36 29.52 -14.28
C SER A 54 60.32 30.36 -13.45
N GLN A 55 60.13 30.55 -12.16
CA GLN A 55 60.98 31.31 -11.23
C GLN A 55 61.97 30.44 -10.45
N GLY A 56 61.87 29.11 -10.60
CA GLY A 56 62.82 28.16 -9.99
C GLY A 56 64.18 28.19 -10.64
N THR A 57 65.18 27.66 -9.93
CA THR A 57 66.56 27.38 -10.45
C THR A 57 66.49 25.98 -11.10
N ASP A 58 67.57 25.67 -11.92
CA ASP A 58 67.62 24.37 -12.64
C ASP A 58 67.55 23.14 -11.70
N ASP A 59 67.83 23.28 -10.42
CA ASP A 59 67.84 22.20 -9.43
C ASP A 59 66.57 22.13 -8.56
N ALA A 60 65.78 23.23 -8.42
CA ALA A 60 64.57 23.22 -7.58
C ALA A 60 63.50 24.26 -7.96
N PRO A 61 62.21 23.94 -7.95
CA PRO A 61 61.14 24.89 -8.19
C PRO A 61 61.01 25.90 -7.03
N ALA A 62 60.59 27.12 -7.34
CA ALA A 62 60.34 28.14 -6.33
C ALA A 62 59.32 27.70 -5.26
N PRO A 63 59.37 28.22 -4.02
CA PRO A 63 58.40 27.85 -2.96
C PRO A 63 56.93 28.01 -3.36
N ILE A 64 56.63 28.93 -4.25
CA ILE A 64 55.27 29.18 -4.81
C ILE A 64 54.70 27.94 -5.55
N PHE A 65 55.56 27.12 -6.18
CA PHE A 65 55.16 25.85 -6.80
C PHE A 65 54.54 24.90 -5.78
N TRP A 66 55.19 24.71 -4.61
CA TRP A 66 54.68 23.83 -3.55
C TRP A 66 53.36 24.32 -2.94
N VAL A 67 53.20 25.64 -2.83
CA VAL A 67 51.94 26.24 -2.39
C VAL A 67 50.82 25.92 -3.40
N GLY A 68 51.08 26.07 -4.71
CA GLY A 68 50.12 25.70 -5.76
C GLY A 68 49.75 24.23 -5.71
N LEU A 69 50.72 23.33 -5.49
CA LEU A 69 50.48 21.89 -5.36
C LEU A 69 49.59 21.55 -4.16
N ILE A 70 49.82 22.16 -3.00
CA ILE A 70 48.97 21.95 -1.80
C ILE A 70 47.56 22.43 -2.04
N ILE A 71 47.38 23.62 -2.65
CA ILE A 71 46.02 24.14 -3.00
C ILE A 71 45.32 23.21 -3.97
N LEU A 72 46.03 22.66 -4.96
CA LEU A 72 45.45 21.70 -5.90
C LEU A 72 44.96 20.43 -5.21
N LEU A 73 45.79 19.86 -4.31
CA LEU A 73 45.42 18.66 -3.54
C LEU A 73 44.20 18.88 -2.61
N VAL A 74 44.20 20.01 -1.89
CA VAL A 74 43.09 20.36 -0.98
C VAL A 74 41.83 20.77 -1.71
N GLY A 75 41.97 21.36 -2.90
CA GLY A 75 40.85 21.82 -3.73
C GLY A 75 39.87 20.72 -4.17
N TRP A 76 40.24 19.45 -4.09
CA TRP A 76 39.35 18.33 -4.39
C TRP A 76 38.37 18.00 -3.23
N ILE A 77 38.71 18.40 -1.99
CA ILE A 77 37.93 18.05 -0.80
C ILE A 77 36.47 18.56 -0.86
N PRO A 78 36.13 19.76 -1.36
CA PRO A 78 34.74 20.23 -1.42
C PRO A 78 33.83 19.48 -2.41
N LEU A 79 34.41 18.84 -3.45
CA LEU A 79 33.64 18.23 -4.55
C LEU A 79 32.70 17.08 -4.11
N PRO A 80 33.08 16.13 -3.24
CA PRO A 80 32.16 15.10 -2.75
C PRO A 80 30.94 15.65 -1.99
N GLY A 81 31.03 16.89 -1.49
CA GLY A 81 29.92 17.59 -0.83
C GLY A 81 28.82 18.10 -1.75
N LEU A 82 29.04 18.07 -3.07
CA LEU A 82 28.05 18.51 -4.04
C LEU A 82 26.98 17.42 -4.25
N LYS A 83 25.70 17.75 -3.99
CA LYS A 83 24.56 16.84 -4.10
C LYS A 83 23.47 17.47 -4.97
N VAL A 84 23.00 16.72 -5.97
CA VAL A 84 21.89 17.10 -6.83
C VAL A 84 20.66 16.34 -6.42
N LEU A 85 19.58 17.05 -6.07
CA LEU A 85 18.27 16.47 -5.79
C LEU A 85 17.29 16.86 -6.89
N LYS A 86 16.50 15.87 -7.32
CA LYS A 86 15.34 16.07 -8.20
C LYS A 86 14.11 16.44 -7.38
N PRO A 87 13.06 17.01 -8.00
CA PRO A 87 11.78 17.20 -7.34
C PRO A 87 11.25 15.90 -6.73
N GLN A 88 10.70 15.98 -5.51
CA GLN A 88 10.17 14.82 -4.76
C GLN A 88 11.23 13.74 -4.43
N GLU A 89 12.48 14.12 -4.29
CA GLU A 89 13.55 13.30 -3.73
C GLU A 89 14.02 13.88 -2.40
N ALA A 90 14.40 13.01 -1.46
CA ALA A 90 15.02 13.38 -0.21
C ALA A 90 16.35 12.63 -0.01
N LEU A 91 17.26 13.25 0.70
CA LEU A 91 18.57 12.67 1.03
C LEU A 91 18.81 12.78 2.54
N VAL A 92 18.85 11.64 3.22
CA VAL A 92 19.15 11.57 4.65
C VAL A 92 20.67 11.56 4.83
N LEU A 93 21.18 12.54 5.59
CA LEU A 93 22.61 12.76 5.79
C LEU A 93 23.04 12.34 7.18
N THR A 94 24.11 11.55 7.23
CA THR A 94 24.80 11.16 8.45
C THR A 94 26.26 11.60 8.39
N LEU A 95 26.82 12.03 9.52
CA LEU A 95 28.23 12.34 9.68
C LEU A 95 28.80 11.46 10.79
N PHE A 96 29.74 10.60 10.46
CA PHE A 96 30.33 9.63 11.38
C PHE A 96 29.29 8.85 12.19
N GLY A 97 28.19 8.41 11.52
CA GLY A 97 27.10 7.67 12.16
C GLY A 97 26.04 8.52 12.88
N LYS A 98 26.26 9.84 13.06
CA LYS A 98 25.29 10.74 13.68
C LYS A 98 24.37 11.35 12.61
N TYR A 99 23.06 11.32 12.83
CA TYR A 99 22.10 12.01 11.97
C TYR A 99 22.25 13.53 12.08
N ILE A 100 22.46 14.20 10.95
CA ILE A 100 22.57 15.65 10.87
C ILE A 100 21.25 16.27 10.44
N GLY A 101 20.59 15.65 9.45
CA GLY A 101 19.35 16.15 8.88
C GLY A 101 19.08 15.58 7.50
N THR A 102 17.92 15.93 6.98
CA THR A 102 17.43 15.52 5.66
C THR A 102 17.38 16.71 4.73
N LEU A 103 17.92 16.56 3.52
CA LEU A 103 17.70 17.49 2.42
C LEU A 103 16.40 17.11 1.71
N LYS A 104 15.44 18.04 1.65
CA LYS A 104 14.19 17.94 0.88
C LYS A 104 14.12 19.09 -0.12
N GLY A 105 13.57 18.78 -1.28
CA GLY A 105 13.38 19.76 -2.35
C GLY A 105 14.40 19.61 -3.47
N ASP A 106 14.04 20.20 -4.62
CA ASP A 106 14.88 20.21 -5.82
C ASP A 106 16.00 21.22 -5.71
N GLY A 107 17.14 20.89 -6.27
CA GLY A 107 18.26 21.82 -6.37
C GLY A 107 19.62 21.19 -6.33
N PHE A 108 20.61 22.09 -6.44
CA PHE A 108 22.02 21.76 -6.35
C PHE A 108 22.55 22.31 -5.02
N TYR A 109 22.89 21.40 -4.11
CA TYR A 109 23.28 21.70 -2.74
C TYR A 109 24.75 21.38 -2.51
N TRP A 110 25.38 22.18 -1.66
CA TRP A 110 26.65 21.81 -1.08
C TRP A 110 26.45 21.50 0.41
N VAL A 111 26.92 20.35 0.82
CA VAL A 111 26.91 19.86 2.20
C VAL A 111 28.34 19.51 2.61
N ASN A 112 28.56 19.29 3.90
CA ASN A 112 29.87 18.86 4.38
C ASN A 112 30.33 17.60 3.58
N PRO A 113 31.52 17.62 2.97
CA PRO A 113 32.04 16.53 2.12
C PRO A 113 32.15 15.18 2.84
N PHE A 114 32.24 15.18 4.17
CA PHE A 114 32.33 13.98 4.99
C PHE A 114 30.91 13.38 5.31
N CYS A 115 29.85 14.04 4.90
CA CYS A 115 28.49 13.48 5.07
C CYS A 115 28.23 12.36 4.09
N THR A 116 27.77 11.23 4.62
CA THR A 116 27.32 10.09 3.84
C THR A 116 25.78 10.09 3.73
N ALA A 117 25.28 9.71 2.57
CA ALA A 117 23.86 9.49 2.36
C ALA A 117 23.51 8.05 2.75
N PHE A 118 22.47 7.88 3.56
CA PHE A 118 22.06 6.57 4.04
C PHE A 118 20.60 6.27 3.67
N ASN A 119 20.38 5.14 3.02
CA ASN A 119 19.06 4.60 2.70
C ASN A 119 19.10 3.06 2.82
N PRO A 120 18.57 2.48 3.89
CA PRO A 120 18.61 1.03 4.11
C PRO A 120 17.81 0.25 3.07
N ALA A 121 16.74 0.85 2.53
CA ALA A 121 15.88 0.22 1.51
C ALA A 121 16.36 0.42 0.06
N ALA A 122 17.59 0.94 -0.15
CA ALA A 122 18.14 1.19 -1.50
C ALA A 122 18.23 -0.10 -2.34
N LYS A 123 18.53 -1.23 -1.70
CA LYS A 123 18.71 -2.55 -2.35
C LYS A 123 17.39 -3.30 -2.57
N THR A 124 16.34 -2.93 -1.86
CA THR A 124 15.08 -3.68 -1.87
C THR A 124 14.24 -3.28 -3.07
N LYS A 125 14.03 -4.24 -3.96
CA LYS A 125 13.12 -4.14 -5.11
C LYS A 125 11.88 -4.99 -4.81
N LEU A 126 10.76 -4.33 -4.54
CA LEU A 126 9.47 -5.00 -4.32
C LEU A 126 8.61 -5.04 -5.59
N ASN A 127 9.22 -4.86 -6.79
CA ASN A 127 8.50 -4.72 -8.07
C ASN A 127 7.40 -3.65 -8.03
N GLN A 128 7.71 -2.54 -7.35
CA GLN A 128 6.79 -1.43 -7.14
C GLN A 128 7.11 -0.25 -8.05
N SER A 129 6.11 0.58 -8.30
CA SER A 129 6.34 1.92 -8.85
C SER A 129 7.13 2.75 -7.84
N GLY A 130 8.33 3.19 -8.19
CA GLY A 130 9.20 3.98 -7.29
C GLY A 130 10.52 3.30 -6.91
N ASP A 131 10.75 2.08 -7.37
CA ASP A 131 12.08 1.49 -7.34
C ASP A 131 12.96 2.23 -8.35
N VAL A 132 13.66 3.28 -7.88
CA VAL A 132 14.56 4.10 -8.73
C VAL A 132 15.85 3.33 -8.96
N SER A 133 15.85 2.44 -9.95
CA SER A 133 17.08 1.88 -10.50
C SER A 133 17.49 2.70 -11.72
N THR A 134 18.54 3.51 -11.59
CA THR A 134 19.19 4.11 -12.74
C THR A 134 20.07 3.03 -13.37
N THR A 135 19.54 2.33 -14.36
CA THR A 135 20.31 1.36 -15.13
C THR A 135 21.18 2.12 -16.13
N HIS A 136 22.45 2.30 -15.82
CA HIS A 136 23.43 2.74 -16.83
C HIS A 136 23.92 1.49 -17.56
N MET A 137 23.53 1.34 -18.81
CA MET A 137 24.14 0.36 -19.72
C MET A 137 25.51 0.89 -20.11
N LEU A 138 26.58 0.36 -19.52
CA LEU A 138 27.93 0.53 -20.01
C LEU A 138 28.18 -0.60 -21.03
N SER A 139 28.08 -0.28 -22.31
CA SER A 139 28.55 -1.18 -23.38
C SER A 139 30.09 -1.07 -23.44
N ILE A 140 30.79 -1.99 -22.83
CA ILE A 140 32.24 -2.13 -23.02
C ILE A 140 32.41 -3.09 -24.20
N ASN A 141 32.75 -2.54 -25.37
CA ASN A 141 33.20 -3.32 -26.51
C ASN A 141 34.71 -3.61 -26.34
N GLU A 142 35.07 -4.75 -25.86
CA GLU A 142 36.37 -5.36 -26.11
C GLU A 142 36.14 -6.78 -26.61
N ASN A 143 36.56 -7.00 -27.87
CA ASN A 143 36.68 -8.30 -28.53
C ASN A 143 35.43 -9.25 -28.54
N GLY A 144 34.37 -8.84 -29.28
CA GLY A 144 33.49 -9.82 -29.92
C GLY A 144 32.52 -10.62 -29.02
N THR A 145 32.51 -10.41 -27.74
CA THR A 145 31.53 -10.99 -26.82
C THR A 145 30.76 -9.87 -26.12
N THR A 146 29.48 -9.73 -26.46
CA THR A 146 28.55 -8.79 -25.80
C THR A 146 28.28 -9.27 -24.37
N ALA A 147 29.13 -8.90 -23.44
CA ALA A 147 28.80 -9.01 -22.03
C ALA A 147 27.98 -7.77 -21.63
N ASN A 148 26.65 -7.89 -21.60
CA ASN A 148 25.76 -6.88 -21.03
C ASN A 148 25.96 -6.85 -19.52
N ALA A 149 26.99 -6.16 -19.03
CA ALA A 149 27.12 -5.87 -17.62
C ALA A 149 26.23 -4.68 -17.28
N SER A 150 25.02 -4.95 -16.81
CA SER A 150 24.16 -3.91 -16.24
C SER A 150 24.67 -3.54 -14.85
N VAL A 151 25.43 -2.47 -14.73
CA VAL A 151 25.79 -1.90 -13.43
C VAL A 151 24.58 -1.13 -12.90
N THR A 152 23.84 -1.74 -12.01
CA THR A 152 22.75 -1.06 -11.29
C THR A 152 23.37 -0.19 -10.21
N ILE A 153 23.47 1.12 -10.45
CA ILE A 153 23.90 2.07 -9.41
C ILE A 153 22.72 2.30 -8.48
N GLU A 154 22.81 1.75 -7.29
CA GLU A 154 21.83 1.95 -6.23
C GLU A 154 21.83 3.41 -5.78
N SER A 155 20.66 4.04 -5.80
CA SER A 155 20.52 5.42 -5.34
C SER A 155 20.20 5.45 -3.84
N ASN A 156 21.04 6.11 -3.05
CA ASN A 156 20.80 6.36 -1.62
C ASN A 156 19.73 7.43 -1.37
N LYS A 157 19.03 7.88 -2.41
CA LYS A 157 17.94 8.84 -2.32
C LYS A 157 16.63 8.14 -1.99
N ILE A 158 15.77 8.85 -1.27
CA ILE A 158 14.44 8.39 -0.90
C ILE A 158 13.43 9.12 -1.77
N SER A 159 12.55 8.40 -2.43
CA SER A 159 11.43 8.97 -3.18
C SER A 159 10.33 9.41 -2.22
N LEU A 160 9.88 10.66 -2.36
CA LEU A 160 8.72 11.22 -1.66
C LEU A 160 7.46 11.17 -2.54
N LYS A 161 7.57 10.61 -3.75
CA LYS A 161 6.45 10.44 -4.66
C LYS A 161 5.46 9.43 -4.10
N ILE A 162 4.25 9.52 -4.59
CA ILE A 162 3.24 8.49 -4.35
C ILE A 162 3.69 7.20 -5.05
N MET A 163 3.70 6.11 -4.31
CA MET A 163 4.12 4.78 -4.75
C MET A 163 2.98 3.79 -4.54
N THR A 164 2.96 2.74 -5.34
CA THR A 164 1.95 1.67 -5.23
C THR A 164 2.65 0.36 -4.88
N LEU A 165 2.24 -0.24 -3.77
CA LEU A 165 2.60 -1.60 -3.39
C LEU A 165 1.47 -2.52 -3.82
N ASN A 166 1.79 -3.49 -4.67
CA ASN A 166 0.86 -4.56 -5.03
C ASN A 166 1.30 -5.84 -4.30
N ASN A 167 0.61 -6.16 -3.21
CA ASN A 167 0.91 -7.37 -2.46
C ASN A 167 0.42 -8.61 -3.19
N SER A 168 1.19 -9.69 -3.09
CA SER A 168 0.83 -10.98 -3.67
C SER A 168 -0.47 -11.50 -3.07
N ARG A 169 -1.19 -12.31 -3.85
CA ARG A 169 -2.41 -12.97 -3.38
C ARG A 169 -2.09 -13.86 -2.18
N GLN A 170 -2.91 -13.76 -1.15
CA GLN A 170 -2.79 -14.55 0.06
C GLN A 170 -4.03 -15.39 0.27
N LYS A 171 -3.83 -16.59 0.76
CA LYS A 171 -4.90 -17.48 1.20
C LYS A 171 -5.20 -17.22 2.67
N ILE A 172 -6.40 -16.77 2.97
CA ILE A 172 -6.84 -16.38 4.31
C ILE A 172 -8.25 -16.95 4.53
N ASN A 173 -8.58 -17.37 5.74
CA ASN A 173 -9.94 -17.77 6.07
C ASN A 173 -10.77 -16.54 6.46
N ASP A 174 -11.99 -16.48 5.93
CA ASP A 174 -12.99 -15.49 6.33
C ASP A 174 -13.53 -15.74 7.77
N CYS A 175 -14.48 -14.94 8.23
CA CYS A 175 -15.07 -15.11 9.56
C CYS A 175 -15.84 -16.44 9.75
N LEU A 176 -16.29 -17.05 8.64
CA LEU A 176 -16.97 -18.34 8.62
C LEU A 176 -16.02 -19.53 8.48
N GLY A 177 -14.71 -19.28 8.37
CA GLY A 177 -13.69 -20.30 8.20
C GLY A 177 -13.50 -20.74 6.74
N ASN A 178 -14.14 -20.09 5.76
CA ASN A 178 -13.95 -20.42 4.35
C ASN A 178 -12.61 -19.89 3.86
N PRO A 179 -11.75 -20.68 3.21
CA PRO A 179 -10.52 -20.21 2.62
C PRO A 179 -10.80 -19.37 1.37
N ILE A 180 -10.30 -18.15 1.39
CA ILE A 180 -10.38 -17.20 0.27
C ILE A 180 -8.99 -16.77 -0.16
N GLU A 181 -8.86 -16.41 -1.42
CA GLU A 181 -7.67 -15.76 -1.97
C GLU A 181 -7.96 -14.27 -2.16
N ILE A 182 -7.13 -13.45 -1.54
CA ILE A 182 -7.28 -11.99 -1.59
C ILE A 182 -5.93 -11.33 -1.89
N GLY A 183 -5.97 -10.30 -2.75
CA GLY A 183 -4.84 -9.43 -3.04
C GLY A 183 -5.23 -7.97 -2.85
N ILE A 184 -4.27 -7.16 -2.42
CA ILE A 184 -4.48 -5.71 -2.23
C ILE A 184 -3.41 -4.91 -2.95
N ALA A 185 -3.80 -3.72 -3.40
CA ALA A 185 -2.90 -2.65 -3.80
C ALA A 185 -2.98 -1.53 -2.78
N VAL A 186 -1.83 -1.08 -2.30
CA VAL A 186 -1.71 -0.01 -1.31
C VAL A 186 -0.97 1.16 -1.92
N ILE A 187 -1.59 2.33 -1.91
CA ILE A 187 -1.02 3.59 -2.37
C ILE A 187 -0.46 4.32 -1.16
N TRP A 188 0.83 4.63 -1.18
CA TRP A 188 1.55 5.15 -0.04
C TRP A 188 2.64 6.14 -0.41
N ARG A 189 3.13 6.92 0.56
CA ARG A 189 4.29 7.79 0.42
C ARG A 189 5.09 7.90 1.71
N VAL A 190 6.34 8.30 1.61
CA VAL A 190 7.18 8.63 2.77
C VAL A 190 6.96 10.09 3.13
N VAL A 191 6.55 10.35 4.37
CA VAL A 191 6.35 11.70 4.91
C VAL A 191 7.54 12.11 5.80
N ASP A 192 7.93 11.21 6.71
CA ASP A 192 9.07 11.44 7.62
C ASP A 192 10.21 10.48 7.25
N THR A 193 11.23 11.03 6.59
CA THR A 193 12.38 10.25 6.12
C THR A 193 13.30 9.81 7.25
N ALA A 194 13.35 10.54 8.36
CA ALA A 194 14.17 10.16 9.51
C ALA A 194 13.59 8.93 10.19
N LYS A 195 12.26 8.89 10.38
CA LYS A 195 11.58 7.70 10.90
C LYS A 195 11.71 6.51 9.96
N ALA A 196 11.54 6.72 8.65
CA ALA A 196 11.65 5.65 7.67
C ALA A 196 13.04 5.00 7.61
N VAL A 197 14.09 5.75 7.94
CA VAL A 197 15.50 5.28 7.85
C VAL A 197 16.03 4.75 9.17
N PHE A 198 15.59 5.32 10.31
CA PHE A 198 16.22 5.04 11.61
C PHE A 198 15.32 4.28 12.60
N ASN A 199 13.99 4.29 12.42
CA ASN A 199 13.10 3.57 13.31
C ASN A 199 12.86 2.13 12.85
N VAL A 200 13.00 1.87 11.53
CA VAL A 200 12.83 0.54 10.93
C VAL A 200 14.03 0.21 10.06
N ASP A 201 14.43 -1.04 10.05
CA ASP A 201 15.61 -1.50 9.31
C ASP A 201 15.40 -1.36 7.79
N ASN A 202 14.23 -1.75 7.29
CA ASN A 202 13.85 -1.63 5.88
C ASN A 202 12.38 -1.24 5.76
N TYR A 203 12.12 0.04 5.53
CA TYR A 203 10.75 0.57 5.51
C TYR A 203 9.86 -0.02 4.39
N LYS A 204 10.44 -0.47 3.25
CA LYS A 204 9.69 -1.10 2.17
C LYS A 204 9.22 -2.50 2.56
N GLU A 205 10.12 -3.30 3.07
CA GLU A 205 9.81 -4.66 3.51
C GLU A 205 8.90 -4.64 4.73
N PHE A 206 9.16 -3.73 5.68
CA PHE A 206 8.29 -3.49 6.82
C PHE A 206 6.86 -3.17 6.39
N LEU A 207 6.66 -2.26 5.41
CA LEU A 207 5.36 -1.93 4.87
C LEU A 207 4.66 -3.18 4.29
N SER A 208 5.36 -3.98 3.48
CA SER A 208 4.79 -5.19 2.87
C SER A 208 4.31 -6.17 3.94
N LEU A 209 5.13 -6.43 4.97
CA LEU A 209 4.77 -7.32 6.08
C LEU A 209 3.58 -6.78 6.91
N GLN A 210 3.54 -5.46 7.15
CA GLN A 210 2.40 -4.85 7.86
C GLN A 210 1.11 -4.88 7.03
N CYS A 211 1.20 -4.72 5.71
CA CYS A 211 0.06 -4.89 4.81
C CYS A 211 -0.51 -6.32 4.88
N ASP A 212 0.36 -7.34 4.85
CA ASP A 212 -0.05 -8.74 4.96
C ASP A 212 -0.72 -9.04 6.30
N SER A 213 -0.15 -8.52 7.37
CA SER A 213 -0.70 -8.70 8.73
C SER A 213 -2.04 -8.01 8.92
N ALA A 214 -2.16 -6.75 8.46
CA ALA A 214 -3.39 -5.97 8.54
C ALA A 214 -4.51 -6.60 7.70
N LEU A 215 -4.17 -7.02 6.46
CA LEU A 215 -5.11 -7.72 5.59
C LEU A 215 -5.69 -8.96 6.27
N ARG A 216 -4.83 -9.79 6.85
CA ARG A 216 -5.24 -11.01 7.57
C ARG A 216 -6.16 -10.71 8.74
N ASN A 217 -5.88 -9.64 9.50
CA ASN A 217 -6.70 -9.24 10.64
C ASN A 217 -8.09 -8.78 10.21
N VAL A 218 -8.17 -7.93 9.18
CA VAL A 218 -9.44 -7.38 8.72
C VAL A 218 -10.30 -8.45 8.05
N VAL A 219 -9.71 -9.27 7.16
CA VAL A 219 -10.43 -10.32 6.43
C VAL A 219 -11.11 -11.32 7.36
N ARG A 220 -10.49 -11.65 8.50
CA ARG A 220 -11.07 -12.59 9.48
C ARG A 220 -12.33 -12.07 10.17
N ILE A 221 -12.67 -10.81 10.03
CA ILE A 221 -13.87 -10.20 10.64
C ILE A 221 -15.06 -10.29 9.69
N TYR A 222 -14.82 -10.24 8.38
CA TYR A 222 -15.87 -10.19 7.37
C TYR A 222 -16.09 -11.54 6.69
N PRO A 223 -17.37 -11.90 6.38
CA PRO A 223 -17.67 -13.02 5.48
C PRO A 223 -17.31 -12.63 4.04
N TYR A 224 -17.00 -13.63 3.22
CA TYR A 224 -16.77 -13.39 1.77
C TYR A 224 -17.99 -12.79 1.07
N ASP A 225 -19.18 -13.36 1.31
CA ASP A 225 -20.47 -12.93 0.75
C ASP A 225 -21.46 -12.68 1.88
N VAL A 226 -22.64 -12.15 1.55
CA VAL A 226 -23.66 -11.83 2.52
C VAL A 226 -23.96 -13.03 3.42
N ALA A 227 -23.84 -12.84 4.72
CA ALA A 227 -24.14 -13.85 5.74
C ALA A 227 -25.09 -13.23 6.77
N PRO A 228 -26.41 -13.47 6.65
CA PRO A 228 -27.38 -12.96 7.60
C PRO A 228 -27.06 -13.38 9.03
N GLY A 229 -27.10 -12.44 9.97
CA GLY A 229 -26.84 -12.69 11.37
C GLY A 229 -25.38 -12.64 11.81
N VAL A 230 -24.47 -12.15 10.97
CA VAL A 230 -23.06 -11.89 11.32
C VAL A 230 -22.88 -10.41 11.62
N ASP A 231 -22.43 -10.08 12.83
CA ASP A 231 -22.00 -8.75 13.23
C ASP A 231 -20.55 -8.54 12.78
N THR A 232 -20.34 -7.65 11.80
CA THR A 232 -19.02 -7.33 11.24
C THR A 232 -18.44 -6.04 11.81
N THR A 233 -19.26 -5.22 12.45
CA THR A 233 -18.85 -3.96 13.08
C THR A 233 -18.45 -4.13 14.54
N GLY A 234 -18.98 -5.16 15.22
CA GLY A 234 -18.74 -5.43 16.64
C GLY A 234 -19.61 -4.57 17.57
N ASP A 235 -20.69 -3.97 17.06
CA ASP A 235 -21.64 -3.16 17.83
C ASP A 235 -22.79 -3.97 18.45
N GLY A 236 -22.81 -5.28 18.21
CA GLY A 236 -23.84 -6.21 18.68
C GLY A 236 -25.05 -6.29 17.77
N ILE A 237 -25.08 -5.57 16.66
CA ILE A 237 -26.13 -5.61 15.65
C ILE A 237 -25.60 -6.37 14.43
N ALA A 238 -26.32 -7.41 14.01
CA ALA A 238 -25.97 -8.13 12.81
C ALA A 238 -26.14 -7.21 11.59
N ASP A 239 -25.04 -6.92 10.89
CA ASP A 239 -25.03 -6.16 9.66
C ASP A 239 -24.79 -7.08 8.45
N GLU A 240 -25.15 -6.59 7.26
CA GLU A 240 -24.96 -7.31 6.00
C GLU A 240 -23.58 -7.03 5.36
N GLY A 241 -22.59 -6.58 6.15
CA GLY A 241 -21.23 -6.31 5.66
C GLY A 241 -20.56 -7.56 5.13
N SER A 242 -19.96 -7.47 3.94
CA SER A 242 -19.20 -8.58 3.34
C SER A 242 -17.99 -8.04 2.57
N LEU A 243 -16.98 -8.89 2.37
CA LEU A 243 -15.80 -8.54 1.58
C LEU A 243 -16.16 -8.15 0.15
N ARG A 244 -17.18 -8.81 -0.42
CA ARG A 244 -17.64 -8.59 -1.78
C ARG A 244 -18.60 -7.40 -1.88
N GLY A 245 -19.58 -7.30 -1.00
CA GLY A 245 -20.63 -6.28 -1.05
C GLY A 245 -20.20 -4.92 -0.53
N SER A 246 -19.37 -4.91 0.52
CA SER A 246 -18.90 -3.70 1.22
C SER A 246 -17.42 -3.43 0.99
N SER A 247 -16.90 -3.68 -0.21
CA SER A 247 -15.48 -3.63 -0.53
C SER A 247 -14.83 -2.28 -0.22
N GLU A 248 -15.54 -1.16 -0.35
CA GLU A 248 -15.03 0.18 -0.03
C GLU A 248 -14.85 0.39 1.48
N VAL A 249 -15.82 -0.06 2.28
CA VAL A 249 -15.74 0.03 3.75
C VAL A 249 -14.60 -0.85 4.27
N VAL A 250 -14.49 -2.07 3.74
CA VAL A 250 -13.40 -2.99 4.07
C VAL A 250 -12.05 -2.42 3.67
N ALA A 251 -11.93 -1.82 2.49
CA ALA A 251 -10.71 -1.18 2.01
C ALA A 251 -10.29 0.00 2.91
N ALA A 252 -11.25 0.83 3.35
CA ALA A 252 -11.01 1.91 4.30
C ALA A 252 -10.49 1.36 5.64
N ARG A 253 -11.10 0.30 6.16
CA ARG A 253 -10.65 -0.35 7.40
C ARG A 253 -9.25 -0.97 7.28
N ILE A 254 -8.94 -1.59 6.13
CA ILE A 254 -7.59 -2.10 5.83
C ILE A 254 -6.58 -0.94 5.83
N ARG A 255 -6.90 0.18 5.16
CA ARG A 255 -6.06 1.38 5.15
C ARG A 255 -5.76 1.87 6.57
N ASP A 256 -6.79 2.01 7.41
CA ASP A 256 -6.66 2.54 8.77
C ASP A 256 -5.86 1.58 9.67
N GLU A 257 -6.06 0.29 9.52
CA GLU A 257 -5.29 -0.74 10.23
C GLU A 257 -3.80 -0.71 9.80
N ILE A 258 -3.52 -0.60 8.50
CA ILE A 258 -2.14 -0.46 8.01
C ILE A 258 -1.53 0.84 8.54
N GLN A 259 -2.26 1.98 8.43
CA GLN A 259 -1.77 3.28 8.88
C GLN A 259 -1.39 3.28 10.36
N SER A 260 -2.21 2.67 11.22
CA SER A 260 -1.92 2.59 12.66
C SER A 260 -0.56 1.93 12.95
N ARG A 261 -0.18 0.94 12.14
CA ARG A 261 1.06 0.16 12.29
C ARG A 261 2.28 0.82 11.68
N VAL A 262 2.12 1.59 10.58
CA VAL A 262 3.25 2.18 9.87
C VAL A 262 3.57 3.62 10.28
N ASN A 263 2.82 4.21 11.20
CA ASN A 263 3.06 5.56 11.71
C ASN A 263 4.47 5.74 12.28
N GLU A 264 5.00 4.72 12.95
CA GLU A 264 6.35 4.75 13.52
C GLU A 264 7.46 4.73 12.45
N ALA A 265 7.13 4.22 11.25
CA ALA A 265 8.02 4.22 10.10
C ALA A 265 7.92 5.51 9.25
N GLY A 266 7.11 6.50 9.65
CA GLY A 266 6.97 7.75 8.92
C GLY A 266 6.36 7.61 7.53
N ILE A 267 5.52 6.58 7.32
CA ILE A 267 4.83 6.27 6.08
C ILE A 267 3.37 6.72 6.21
N GLU A 268 2.84 7.30 5.16
CA GLU A 268 1.42 7.63 5.03
C GLU A 268 0.78 6.74 3.99
N ILE A 269 -0.32 6.10 4.37
CA ILE A 269 -1.17 5.31 3.47
C ILE A 269 -2.28 6.21 2.95
N ILE A 270 -2.27 6.44 1.64
CA ILE A 270 -3.27 7.28 0.99
C ILE A 270 -4.54 6.47 0.76
N GLU A 271 -4.38 5.27 0.22
CA GLU A 271 -5.50 4.40 -0.15
C GLU A 271 -5.08 2.93 -0.11
N ALA A 272 -6.00 2.06 0.24
CA ALA A 272 -5.88 0.63 0.04
C ALA A 272 -7.05 0.16 -0.84
N ARG A 273 -6.80 -0.77 -1.77
CA ARG A 273 -7.83 -1.34 -2.65
C ARG A 273 -7.69 -2.85 -2.74
N ILE A 274 -8.80 -3.55 -2.72
CA ILE A 274 -8.83 -4.98 -3.00
C ILE A 274 -8.71 -5.15 -4.52
N THR A 275 -7.66 -5.83 -4.96
CA THR A 275 -7.38 -6.07 -6.39
C THR A 275 -7.84 -7.44 -6.86
N TYR A 276 -7.93 -8.38 -5.93
CA TYR A 276 -8.35 -9.74 -6.21
C TYR A 276 -9.11 -10.28 -5.00
N LEU A 277 -10.22 -10.95 -5.25
CA LEU A 277 -11.03 -11.60 -4.23
C LEU A 277 -11.75 -12.79 -4.85
N ALA A 278 -11.46 -14.00 -4.38
CA ALA A 278 -12.09 -15.22 -4.83
C ALA A 278 -12.07 -16.27 -3.72
N TYR A 279 -12.97 -17.24 -3.78
CA TYR A 279 -12.81 -18.47 -2.99
C TYR A 279 -11.56 -19.22 -3.43
N ALA A 280 -10.91 -19.87 -2.49
CA ALA A 280 -9.80 -20.75 -2.83
C ALA A 280 -10.28 -21.88 -3.77
N PRO A 281 -9.44 -22.31 -4.72
CA PRO A 281 -9.84 -23.29 -5.76
C PRO A 281 -10.45 -24.56 -5.19
N GLU A 282 -10.03 -24.98 -4.00
CA GLU A 282 -10.47 -26.22 -3.36
C GLU A 282 -11.94 -26.22 -2.99
N ILE A 283 -12.52 -25.03 -2.70
CA ILE A 283 -13.90 -24.90 -2.27
C ILE A 283 -14.79 -24.14 -3.26
N ALA A 284 -14.20 -23.54 -4.30
CA ALA A 284 -14.91 -22.65 -5.22
C ALA A 284 -16.15 -23.33 -5.85
N ALA A 285 -16.04 -24.58 -6.28
CA ALA A 285 -17.14 -25.34 -6.88
C ALA A 285 -18.29 -25.59 -5.89
N VAL A 286 -17.97 -25.96 -4.65
CA VAL A 286 -18.96 -26.23 -3.60
C VAL A 286 -19.66 -24.93 -3.18
N MET A 287 -18.91 -23.84 -3.07
CA MET A 287 -19.47 -22.53 -2.73
C MET A 287 -20.39 -21.99 -3.83
N LEU A 288 -20.05 -22.22 -5.11
CA LEU A 288 -20.93 -21.89 -6.22
C LEU A 288 -22.24 -22.67 -6.15
N GLN A 289 -22.21 -23.96 -5.87
CA GLN A 289 -23.42 -24.77 -5.67
C GLN A 289 -24.27 -24.24 -4.51
N ARG A 290 -23.64 -23.88 -3.39
CA ARG A 290 -24.34 -23.28 -2.24
C ARG A 290 -25.01 -21.96 -2.61
N GLN A 291 -24.33 -21.08 -3.34
CA GLN A 291 -24.88 -19.81 -3.80
C GLN A 291 -26.08 -20.03 -4.75
N GLN A 292 -25.97 -21.00 -5.68
CA GLN A 292 -27.09 -21.36 -6.58
C GLN A 292 -28.29 -21.89 -5.81
N ALA A 293 -28.06 -22.76 -4.81
CA ALA A 293 -29.16 -23.31 -4.00
C ALA A 293 -29.84 -22.21 -3.18
N SER A 294 -29.06 -21.30 -2.55
CA SER A 294 -29.62 -20.16 -1.83
C SER A 294 -30.44 -19.25 -2.75
N ALA A 295 -29.89 -18.90 -3.93
CA ALA A 295 -30.59 -18.06 -4.90
C ALA A 295 -31.92 -18.66 -5.38
N ILE A 296 -31.98 -19.99 -5.56
CA ILE A 296 -33.22 -20.69 -5.91
C ILE A 296 -34.24 -20.60 -4.78
N ILE A 297 -33.82 -20.78 -3.53
CA ILE A 297 -34.71 -20.69 -2.35
C ILE A 297 -35.23 -19.26 -2.22
N ASP A 298 -34.35 -18.25 -2.32
CA ASP A 298 -34.72 -16.84 -2.22
C ASP A 298 -35.69 -16.43 -3.36
N ALA A 299 -35.43 -16.86 -4.59
CA ALA A 299 -36.30 -16.63 -5.71
C ALA A 299 -37.68 -17.26 -5.48
N ARG A 300 -37.74 -18.51 -4.96
CA ARG A 300 -39.01 -19.17 -4.64
C ARG A 300 -39.78 -18.46 -3.54
N ARG A 301 -39.07 -17.98 -2.50
CA ARG A 301 -39.68 -17.19 -1.44
C ARG A 301 -40.34 -15.92 -2.00
N MET A 302 -39.61 -15.16 -2.83
CA MET A 302 -40.14 -13.96 -3.47
C MET A 302 -41.37 -14.25 -4.33
N ILE A 303 -41.37 -15.38 -5.04
CA ILE A 303 -42.56 -15.80 -5.83
C ILE A 303 -43.74 -16.08 -4.91
N VAL A 304 -43.53 -16.81 -3.81
CA VAL A 304 -44.61 -17.13 -2.85
C VAL A 304 -45.15 -15.86 -2.18
N ASP A 305 -44.24 -14.99 -1.67
CA ASP A 305 -44.63 -13.73 -1.03
C ASP A 305 -45.38 -12.81 -2.00
N GLY A 306 -44.93 -12.73 -3.25
CA GLY A 306 -45.61 -12.00 -4.31
C GLY A 306 -46.98 -12.61 -4.66
N ALA A 307 -47.08 -13.95 -4.72
CA ALA A 307 -48.36 -14.64 -5.00
C ALA A 307 -49.37 -14.43 -3.86
N VAL A 308 -48.96 -14.53 -2.61
CA VAL A 308 -49.79 -14.26 -1.42
C VAL A 308 -50.30 -12.81 -1.46
N GLY A 309 -49.43 -11.83 -1.67
CA GLY A 309 -49.81 -10.42 -1.76
C GLY A 309 -50.81 -10.14 -2.93
N MET A 310 -50.63 -10.80 -4.08
CA MET A 310 -51.56 -10.68 -5.19
C MET A 310 -52.96 -11.28 -4.86
N VAL A 311 -52.98 -12.41 -4.17
CA VAL A 311 -54.23 -13.06 -3.72
C VAL A 311 -54.95 -12.21 -2.68
N GLU A 312 -54.23 -11.68 -1.69
CA GLU A 312 -54.78 -10.77 -0.68
C GLU A 312 -55.41 -9.53 -1.33
N MET A 313 -54.68 -8.88 -2.23
CA MET A 313 -55.13 -7.70 -2.97
C MET A 313 -56.36 -8.02 -3.82
N ALA A 314 -56.42 -9.20 -4.44
CA ALA A 314 -57.56 -9.63 -5.24
C ALA A 314 -58.81 -9.84 -4.37
N LEU A 315 -58.67 -10.49 -3.22
CA LEU A 315 -59.77 -10.70 -2.28
C LEU A 315 -60.29 -9.39 -1.68
N GLU A 316 -59.38 -8.47 -1.32
CA GLU A 316 -59.75 -7.16 -0.80
C GLU A 316 -60.57 -6.36 -1.82
N ARG A 317 -60.10 -6.28 -3.08
CA ARG A 317 -60.80 -5.57 -4.17
C ARG A 317 -62.16 -6.19 -4.53
N LEU A 318 -62.30 -7.51 -4.43
CA LEU A 318 -63.59 -8.19 -4.67
C LEU A 318 -64.57 -7.92 -3.52
N SER A 319 -64.07 -7.85 -2.28
CA SER A 319 -64.88 -7.51 -1.09
C SER A 319 -65.34 -6.05 -1.10
N GLU A 320 -64.47 -5.10 -1.47
CA GLU A 320 -64.81 -3.67 -1.55
C GLU A 320 -65.90 -3.35 -2.58
N LYS A 321 -65.91 -4.07 -3.70
CA LYS A 321 -66.86 -3.82 -4.80
C LYS A 321 -68.20 -4.55 -4.65
N ASP A 322 -68.37 -5.38 -3.63
CA ASP A 322 -69.54 -6.20 -3.35
C ASP A 322 -70.04 -6.96 -4.59
N THR A 323 -69.07 -7.28 -5.49
CA THR A 323 -69.40 -7.85 -6.80
C THR A 323 -69.79 -9.31 -6.73
N VAL A 324 -69.33 -10.03 -5.72
CA VAL A 324 -69.62 -11.47 -5.54
C VAL A 324 -69.63 -11.78 -4.03
N HIS A 325 -70.73 -12.24 -3.53
CA HIS A 325 -70.85 -12.83 -2.19
C HIS A 325 -70.12 -14.18 -2.17
N LEU A 326 -68.87 -14.20 -1.67
CA LEU A 326 -68.08 -15.41 -1.50
C LEU A 326 -68.24 -15.89 -0.07
N ASP A 327 -68.78 -17.10 0.13
CA ASP A 327 -68.66 -17.78 1.40
C ASP A 327 -67.20 -18.21 1.70
N GLU A 328 -66.88 -18.55 2.93
CA GLU A 328 -65.47 -18.86 3.35
C GLU A 328 -64.96 -20.09 2.59
N GLU A 329 -65.79 -21.07 2.24
CA GLU A 329 -65.35 -22.26 1.51
C GLU A 329 -64.96 -21.94 0.07
N ARG A 330 -65.68 -21.07 -0.59
CA ARG A 330 -65.40 -20.61 -1.98
C ARG A 330 -64.19 -19.70 -2.00
N LYS A 331 -63.98 -18.84 -0.96
CA LYS A 331 -62.76 -18.05 -0.81
C LYS A 331 -61.53 -18.95 -0.69
N ALA A 332 -61.59 -19.98 0.18
CA ALA A 332 -60.50 -20.92 0.36
C ALA A 332 -60.16 -21.69 -0.94
N ALA A 333 -61.18 -22.14 -1.69
CA ALA A 333 -60.97 -22.79 -2.97
C ALA A 333 -60.34 -21.87 -4.02
N MET A 334 -60.75 -20.60 -4.07
CA MET A 334 -60.21 -19.59 -4.97
C MET A 334 -58.75 -19.27 -4.62
N VAL A 335 -58.41 -19.08 -3.34
CA VAL A 335 -57.04 -18.87 -2.85
C VAL A 335 -56.14 -20.03 -3.24
N SER A 336 -56.58 -21.27 -2.99
CA SER A 336 -55.83 -22.46 -3.35
C SER A 336 -55.55 -22.55 -4.87
N ASN A 337 -56.53 -22.29 -5.69
CA ASN A 337 -56.40 -22.33 -7.14
C ASN A 337 -55.49 -21.21 -7.67
N LEU A 338 -55.62 -19.98 -7.12
CA LEU A 338 -54.75 -18.86 -7.51
C LEU A 338 -53.29 -19.11 -7.09
N LEU A 339 -53.03 -19.61 -5.88
CA LEU A 339 -51.68 -19.91 -5.42
C LEU A 339 -51.03 -21.02 -6.26
N VAL A 340 -51.77 -22.06 -6.66
CA VAL A 340 -51.25 -23.12 -7.55
C VAL A 340 -50.86 -22.54 -8.91
N VAL A 341 -51.65 -21.64 -9.47
CA VAL A 341 -51.33 -20.99 -10.76
C VAL A 341 -50.17 -20.03 -10.64
N LEU A 342 -50.16 -19.18 -9.62
CA LEU A 342 -49.12 -18.16 -9.43
C LEU A 342 -47.78 -18.72 -8.98
N CYS A 343 -47.76 -19.78 -8.17
CA CYS A 343 -46.53 -20.44 -7.69
C CYS A 343 -46.06 -21.57 -8.62
N GLY A 344 -46.86 -21.97 -9.63
CA GLY A 344 -46.52 -23.05 -10.55
C GLY A 344 -45.44 -22.67 -11.55
N ASN A 345 -44.52 -23.58 -11.84
CA ASN A 345 -43.43 -23.39 -12.83
C ASN A 345 -43.87 -23.68 -14.28
N LYS A 346 -45.09 -24.04 -14.52
CA LYS A 346 -45.61 -24.36 -15.87
C LYS A 346 -46.79 -23.45 -16.18
N ASP A 347 -46.90 -23.05 -17.43
CA ASP A 347 -48.04 -22.29 -17.92
C ASP A 347 -49.33 -23.04 -17.60
N ALA A 348 -50.27 -22.36 -16.93
CA ALA A 348 -51.56 -22.93 -16.60
C ALA A 348 -52.33 -23.17 -17.89
N GLN A 349 -52.61 -24.43 -18.20
CA GLN A 349 -53.54 -24.76 -19.28
C GLN A 349 -54.96 -24.67 -18.74
N PRO A 350 -55.80 -23.74 -19.24
CA PRO A 350 -57.19 -23.67 -18.80
C PRO A 350 -57.95 -24.91 -19.23
N VAL A 351 -58.31 -25.73 -18.26
CA VAL A 351 -59.27 -26.84 -18.53
C VAL A 351 -60.66 -26.29 -18.40
N VAL A 352 -61.34 -26.01 -19.54
CA VAL A 352 -62.73 -25.62 -19.56
C VAL A 352 -63.51 -26.87 -19.38
N ASN A 353 -64.13 -27.06 -18.21
CA ASN A 353 -65.09 -28.15 -17.99
C ASN A 353 -66.39 -27.73 -18.60
N SER A 354 -66.70 -28.17 -19.83
CA SER A 354 -67.93 -27.89 -20.57
C SER A 354 -69.08 -28.87 -20.25
N GLY A 355 -68.88 -29.66 -19.20
CA GLY A 355 -69.88 -30.71 -18.87
C GLY A 355 -70.50 -30.46 -17.51
N SER A 356 -71.70 -29.97 -17.56
CA SER A 356 -72.88 -30.13 -16.75
C SER A 356 -73.52 -28.81 -16.33
N LEU A 357 -74.30 -28.29 -17.24
CA LEU A 357 -75.47 -27.54 -16.90
C LEU A 357 -76.58 -28.58 -16.62
N TYR A 358 -76.61 -29.10 -15.42
CA TYR A 358 -77.85 -29.66 -14.81
C TYR A 358 -77.70 -29.55 -13.28
#